data_57b6c5e4278e06cdbe4f684c29245100
#
_entry.id   57b6c5e4278e06cdbe4f684c29245100
#
_cell.length_a   1.000
_cell.length_b   1.000
_cell.length_c   1.000
_cell.angle_alpha   90.00
_cell.angle_beta   90.00
_cell.angle_gamma   90.00
#
_symmetry.space_group_name_H-M   'P 1'
#
loop_
_entity.id
_entity.type
_entity.pdbx_description
1 polymer ?
#
loop_
_entity_poly.entity_id
_entity_poly.type
_entity_poly.pdbx_seq_one_letter_code
_entity_poly.pdbx_strand_id
1 'polypeptide(L)'
;MPLFSAASSAPSSDLPPTGLPPAATGGGGADRAVRPPLWLPSPYLVLGGLLWAVLSAAAWQAPLCCEAGLQAAVVERLRVNLLHPAFPMTDLPAVASAHYSPYALIQGLAARAAGFSGPSVVAQAASVNLLLLLTGIGRLTRLLTPNRWVPVLLLVPLALIHWADPARWSAPSTFAVAVTLHLWVWTGRAAARMARPGDPRPGRTPRWAEAAGIGVLLGLVLLVHPPTAIGAAIGCLALIAIRTRTRIRPTVWRWAFAVVCAVTVAALWPYYNGLTAERTPAEGRTTGPPAAEGVRAAGEPYAWATAYVPPGEVVLTDSRPAMYALAGHGAYVLADALPDAGLATTERRERSRAVAAYLDTSTPQARRDGITARYGVRWLLLTRFQRLPENATVLAFSPRTGEVLARVAATG
;
A
#
# COMPACT_ATOMS: atom_id res chain seq x y z
N MET A 1 14.31 -15.30 -67.48
CA MET A 1 13.24 -15.99 -68.29
C MET A 1 11.94 -15.34 -67.94
N PRO A 2 11.10 -15.10 -68.89
CA PRO A 2 10.26 -13.90 -68.97
C PRO A 2 8.76 -14.20 -68.91
N LEU A 3 8.02 -13.07 -68.79
CA LEU A 3 6.69 -12.82 -69.38
C LEU A 3 5.46 -13.52 -68.81
N PHE A 4 4.53 -12.75 -68.28
CA PHE A 4 3.27 -12.57 -69.01
C PHE A 4 2.57 -11.27 -68.59
N SER A 5 2.51 -10.37 -69.56
CA SER A 5 1.68 -9.18 -69.64
C SER A 5 0.31 -9.61 -70.21
N ALA A 6 -0.78 -9.25 -69.58
CA ALA A 6 -2.10 -9.27 -70.21
C ALA A 6 -2.88 -8.03 -69.78
N ALA A 7 -2.91 -7.08 -70.67
CA ALA A 7 -3.85 -5.98 -70.69
C ALA A 7 -5.22 -6.50 -71.06
N SER A 8 -6.27 -6.18 -70.26
CA SER A 8 -7.66 -6.35 -70.67
C SER A 8 -8.38 -5.02 -70.48
N SER A 9 -8.67 -4.40 -71.62
CA SER A 9 -9.54 -3.26 -71.77
C SER A 9 -11.00 -3.67 -71.66
N ALA A 10 -11.76 -3.05 -70.77
CA ALA A 10 -13.22 -3.16 -70.71
C ALA A 10 -13.87 -1.85 -71.18
N PRO A 11 -14.99 -1.94 -71.88
CA PRO A 11 -15.61 -0.79 -72.48
C PRO A 11 -16.49 0.00 -71.52
N SER A 12 -16.46 1.32 -71.68
CA SER A 12 -17.33 2.30 -71.03
C SER A 12 -18.77 2.15 -71.56
N SER A 13 -19.71 1.88 -70.68
CA SER A 13 -21.13 2.00 -70.92
C SER A 13 -21.69 3.24 -70.26
N ASP A 14 -21.93 4.26 -71.07
CA ASP A 14 -22.70 5.45 -70.71
C ASP A 14 -24.17 5.07 -70.52
N LEU A 15 -24.69 5.12 -69.31
CA LEU A 15 -26.09 5.12 -68.99
C LEU A 15 -26.54 6.48 -68.44
N PRO A 16 -27.69 7.05 -68.96
CA PRO A 16 -28.14 8.37 -68.47
C PRO A 16 -28.74 8.27 -67.08
N PRO A 17 -28.68 9.37 -66.32
CA PRO A 17 -29.21 9.41 -64.95
C PRO A 17 -30.76 9.42 -64.99
N THR A 18 -31.42 8.31 -64.64
CA THR A 18 -32.82 8.28 -64.31
C THR A 18 -33.01 8.99 -62.92
N GLY A 19 -33.62 10.14 -62.97
CA GLY A 19 -34.08 10.88 -61.81
C GLY A 19 -35.11 10.10 -61.00
N LEU A 20 -34.72 9.63 -59.85
CA LEU A 20 -35.63 9.15 -58.82
C LEU A 20 -36.13 10.34 -58.00
N PRO A 21 -37.43 10.44 -57.69
CA PRO A 21 -37.92 11.48 -56.80
C PRO A 21 -37.38 11.31 -55.38
N PRO A 22 -37.18 12.40 -54.64
CA PRO A 22 -36.67 12.31 -53.27
C PRO A 22 -37.67 11.53 -52.40
N ALA A 23 -37.21 10.40 -51.89
CA ALA A 23 -37.92 9.61 -50.90
C ALA A 23 -38.19 10.52 -49.70
N ALA A 24 -39.45 10.69 -49.36
CA ALA A 24 -39.90 11.36 -48.14
C ALA A 24 -39.22 10.65 -46.95
N THR A 25 -38.27 11.31 -46.33
CA THR A 25 -37.68 10.88 -45.09
C THR A 25 -38.77 10.95 -44.02
N GLY A 26 -39.47 9.81 -43.86
CA GLY A 26 -40.34 9.58 -42.72
C GLY A 26 -39.54 9.81 -41.46
N GLY A 27 -39.97 10.79 -40.67
CA GLY A 27 -39.39 11.12 -39.38
C GLY A 27 -39.39 9.91 -38.45
N GLY A 28 -38.29 9.17 -38.48
CA GLY A 28 -37.95 8.22 -37.43
C GLY A 28 -37.82 9.01 -36.14
N GLY A 29 -38.84 8.91 -35.30
CA GLY A 29 -38.75 9.33 -33.94
C GLY A 29 -37.58 8.63 -33.28
N ALA A 30 -36.40 9.26 -33.35
CA ALA A 30 -35.26 8.84 -32.57
C ALA A 30 -35.74 8.78 -31.13
N ASP A 31 -35.85 7.58 -30.60
CA ASP A 31 -36.00 7.30 -29.19
C ASP A 31 -35.01 8.23 -28.45
N ARG A 32 -35.51 9.38 -28.03
CA ARG A 32 -34.81 10.24 -27.11
C ARG A 32 -34.73 9.44 -25.83
N ALA A 33 -33.68 8.62 -25.72
CA ALA A 33 -33.30 7.99 -24.46
C ALA A 33 -33.36 9.12 -23.39
N VAL A 34 -34.41 9.06 -22.58
CA VAL A 34 -34.67 10.03 -21.52
C VAL A 34 -33.39 10.04 -20.65
N ARG A 35 -32.56 11.04 -20.89
CA ARG A 35 -31.35 11.20 -20.07
C ARG A 35 -31.87 11.43 -18.66
N PRO A 36 -31.48 10.55 -17.70
CA PRO A 36 -31.89 10.75 -16.30
C PRO A 36 -31.47 12.16 -15.88
N PRO A 37 -32.28 12.83 -15.06
CA PRO A 37 -32.00 14.18 -14.61
C PRO A 37 -30.61 14.22 -13.98
N LEU A 38 -29.81 15.23 -14.38
CA LEU A 38 -28.38 15.41 -14.06
C LEU A 38 -28.04 15.42 -12.55
N TRP A 39 -29.04 15.58 -11.68
CA TRP A 39 -28.90 15.69 -10.24
C TRP A 39 -28.99 14.36 -9.47
N LEU A 40 -29.41 13.26 -10.13
CA LEU A 40 -29.42 11.96 -9.46
C LEU A 40 -28.00 11.36 -9.42
N PRO A 41 -27.42 11.17 -8.23
CA PRO A 41 -26.11 10.55 -8.09
C PRO A 41 -26.15 9.11 -8.64
N SER A 42 -25.07 8.69 -9.29
CA SER A 42 -25.00 7.32 -9.83
C SER A 42 -25.12 6.32 -8.67
N PRO A 43 -25.77 5.15 -8.86
CA PRO A 43 -25.88 4.10 -7.83
C PRO A 43 -24.51 3.72 -7.24
N TYR A 44 -23.48 3.74 -8.06
CA TYR A 44 -22.11 3.50 -7.62
C TYR A 44 -21.60 4.54 -6.61
N LEU A 45 -21.90 5.83 -6.81
CA LEU A 45 -21.48 6.88 -5.88
C LEU A 45 -22.17 6.75 -4.54
N VAL A 46 -23.46 6.42 -4.54
CA VAL A 46 -24.22 6.24 -3.29
C VAL A 46 -23.72 5.02 -2.51
N LEU A 47 -23.71 3.85 -3.17
CA LEU A 47 -23.29 2.61 -2.52
C LEU A 47 -21.81 2.60 -2.18
N GLY A 48 -20.95 3.13 -3.05
CA GLY A 48 -19.52 3.28 -2.80
C GLY A 48 -19.22 4.25 -1.67
N GLY A 49 -19.97 5.37 -1.58
CA GLY A 49 -19.85 6.33 -0.47
C GLY A 49 -20.29 5.73 0.87
N LEU A 50 -21.40 4.97 0.88
CA LEU A 50 -21.84 4.25 2.08
C LEU A 50 -20.80 3.19 2.51
N LEU A 51 -20.33 2.39 1.57
CA LEU A 51 -19.30 1.38 1.82
C LEU A 51 -18.01 2.03 2.35
N TRP A 52 -17.60 3.14 1.75
CA TRP A 52 -16.45 3.92 2.23
C TRP A 52 -16.63 4.38 3.69
N ALA A 53 -17.78 4.93 4.03
CA ALA A 53 -18.04 5.42 5.39
C ALA A 53 -18.01 4.28 6.42
N VAL A 54 -18.70 3.17 6.13
CA VAL A 54 -18.78 2.00 7.03
C VAL A 54 -17.41 1.36 7.22
N LEU A 55 -16.69 1.08 6.14
CA LEU A 55 -15.37 0.44 6.23
C LEU A 55 -14.31 1.36 6.83
N SER A 56 -14.38 2.68 6.60
CA SER A 56 -13.52 3.66 7.26
C SER A 56 -13.75 3.67 8.77
N ALA A 57 -15.01 3.70 9.21
CA ALA A 57 -15.34 3.64 10.62
C ALA A 57 -14.87 2.33 11.28
N ALA A 58 -15.02 1.19 10.59
CA ALA A 58 -14.49 -0.09 11.05
C ALA A 58 -12.96 -0.10 11.15
N ALA A 59 -12.26 0.48 10.18
CA ALA A 59 -10.80 0.58 10.18
C ALA A 59 -10.26 1.46 11.31
N TRP A 60 -10.97 2.54 11.65
CA TRP A 60 -10.57 3.42 12.76
C TRP A 60 -10.71 2.76 14.14
N GLN A 61 -11.55 1.74 14.25
CA GLN A 61 -11.72 0.95 15.47
C GLN A 61 -10.86 -0.32 15.49
N ALA A 62 -10.13 -0.60 14.40
CA ALA A 62 -9.29 -1.78 14.33
C ALA A 62 -8.08 -1.64 15.28
N PRO A 63 -7.77 -2.69 16.06
CA PRO A 63 -6.61 -2.65 16.96
C PRO A 63 -5.31 -2.59 16.17
N LEU A 64 -4.34 -1.84 16.72
CA LEU A 64 -2.98 -1.78 16.19
C LEU A 64 -2.25 -3.08 16.50
N CYS A 65 -2.32 -4.02 15.59
CA CYS A 65 -1.52 -5.24 15.66
C CYS A 65 -0.78 -5.48 14.34
N CYS A 66 0.23 -6.30 14.45
CA CYS A 66 0.88 -6.88 13.28
C CYS A 66 1.36 -5.81 12.27
N GLU A 67 0.91 -5.89 11.03
CA GLU A 67 1.33 -4.99 9.96
C GLU A 67 0.95 -3.52 10.22
N ALA A 68 -0.24 -3.25 10.80
CA ALA A 68 -0.68 -1.89 11.12
C ALA A 68 0.18 -1.26 12.23
N GLY A 69 0.58 -2.03 13.24
CA GLY A 69 1.50 -1.58 14.29
C GLY A 69 2.88 -1.28 13.76
N LEU A 70 3.42 -2.13 12.88
CA LEU A 70 4.68 -1.88 12.18
C LEU A 70 4.62 -0.62 11.32
N GLN A 71 3.52 -0.44 10.57
CA GLN A 71 3.32 0.76 9.76
C GLN A 71 3.26 2.02 10.63
N ALA A 72 2.59 1.96 11.78
CA ALA A 72 2.55 3.08 12.73
C ALA A 72 3.95 3.38 13.30
N ALA A 73 4.75 2.35 13.61
CA ALA A 73 6.14 2.52 14.05
C ALA A 73 6.98 3.22 12.97
N VAL A 74 6.88 2.81 11.71
CA VAL A 74 7.56 3.45 10.58
C VAL A 74 7.17 4.92 10.46
N VAL A 75 5.88 5.25 10.58
CA VAL A 75 5.37 6.63 10.53
C VAL A 75 5.93 7.46 11.69
N GLU A 76 5.99 6.91 12.92
CA GLU A 76 6.56 7.60 14.08
C GLU A 76 8.04 7.92 13.88
N ARG A 77 8.85 6.99 13.33
CA ARG A 77 10.27 7.26 13.04
C ARG A 77 10.43 8.36 12.00
N LEU A 78 9.64 8.34 10.94
CA LEU A 78 9.66 9.37 9.89
C LEU A 78 9.13 10.72 10.42
N ARG A 79 8.17 10.73 11.34
CA ARG A 79 7.68 11.94 11.99
C ARG A 79 8.81 12.64 12.78
N VAL A 80 9.62 11.87 13.48
CA VAL A 80 10.75 12.40 14.28
C VAL A 80 11.89 12.84 13.38
N ASN A 81 12.32 11.98 12.45
CA ASN A 81 13.42 12.28 11.54
C ASN A 81 13.16 11.72 10.14
N LEU A 82 12.92 12.63 9.19
CA LEU A 82 12.62 12.26 7.80
C LEU A 82 13.84 11.79 7.03
N LEU A 83 15.02 12.39 7.29
CA LEU A 83 16.21 12.11 6.49
C LEU A 83 16.96 10.86 6.96
N HIS A 84 17.02 10.66 8.26
CA HIS A 84 17.75 9.57 8.89
C HIS A 84 16.87 8.93 9.98
N PRO A 85 15.76 8.27 9.60
CA PRO A 85 14.90 7.63 10.58
C PRO A 85 15.66 6.49 11.26
N ALA A 86 15.44 6.29 12.55
CA ALA A 86 15.92 5.11 13.27
C ALA A 86 15.26 3.85 12.70
N PHE A 87 15.77 2.67 13.03
CA PHE A 87 15.13 1.43 12.61
C PHE A 87 13.65 1.36 13.09
N PRO A 88 12.70 0.79 12.34
CA PRO A 88 11.28 0.89 12.69
C PRO A 88 10.93 0.41 14.10
N MET A 89 11.44 -0.73 14.50
CA MET A 89 11.10 -1.34 15.79
C MET A 89 12.21 -1.24 16.84
N THR A 90 13.48 -1.15 16.46
CA THR A 90 14.62 -1.14 17.37
C THR A 90 15.28 0.23 17.43
N ASP A 91 16.06 0.47 18.49
CA ASP A 91 16.82 1.73 18.75
C ASP A 91 18.07 1.90 17.88
N LEU A 92 18.26 1.03 16.88
CA LEU A 92 19.42 1.10 16.00
C LEU A 92 19.39 2.34 15.11
N PRO A 93 20.55 2.98 14.87
CA PRO A 93 20.64 4.13 13.98
C PRO A 93 20.28 3.76 12.56
N ALA A 94 19.93 4.78 11.76
CA ALA A 94 19.47 4.68 10.40
C ALA A 94 20.20 3.62 9.56
N VAL A 95 19.50 2.56 9.27
CA VAL A 95 19.93 1.50 8.36
C VAL A 95 18.91 1.42 7.23
N ALA A 96 19.35 1.05 6.04
CA ALA A 96 18.46 0.87 4.90
C ALA A 96 17.36 -0.15 5.25
N SER A 97 16.10 0.28 5.30
CA SER A 97 14.95 -0.59 5.57
C SER A 97 13.90 -0.47 4.47
N ALA A 98 13.44 -1.60 3.97
CA ALA A 98 12.41 -1.67 2.93
C ALA A 98 11.04 -1.14 3.41
N HIS A 99 10.86 -0.94 4.71
CA HIS A 99 9.63 -0.36 5.27
C HIS A 99 9.50 1.14 4.99
N TYR A 100 10.61 1.86 4.73
CA TYR A 100 10.58 3.29 4.38
C TYR A 100 10.21 3.53 2.92
N SER A 101 9.06 3.03 2.53
CA SER A 101 8.51 3.17 1.18
C SER A 101 7.99 4.60 0.91
N PRO A 102 7.74 4.98 -0.37
CA PRO A 102 7.10 6.25 -0.70
C PRO A 102 5.76 6.49 0.00
N TYR A 103 4.99 5.43 0.21
CA TYR A 103 3.74 5.49 0.96
C TYR A 103 3.96 5.86 2.42
N ALA A 104 4.93 5.22 3.08
CA ALA A 104 5.31 5.53 4.45
C ALA A 104 5.83 6.96 4.57
N LEU A 105 6.61 7.44 3.60
CA LEU A 105 7.12 8.82 3.58
C LEU A 105 5.98 9.84 3.52
N ILE A 106 4.96 9.63 2.68
CA ILE A 106 3.78 10.48 2.61
C ILE A 106 3.06 10.52 3.97
N GLN A 107 2.90 9.38 4.62
CA GLN A 107 2.29 9.27 5.94
C GLN A 107 3.12 9.98 7.02
N GLY A 108 4.45 9.80 7.01
CA GLY A 108 5.37 10.47 7.94
C GLY A 108 5.37 11.99 7.78
N LEU A 109 5.32 12.48 6.54
CA LEU A 109 5.15 13.90 6.23
C LEU A 109 3.81 14.44 6.74
N ALA A 110 2.72 13.71 6.51
CA ALA A 110 1.40 14.08 7.01
C ALA A 110 1.35 14.10 8.55
N ALA A 111 1.93 13.09 9.20
CA ALA A 111 2.06 13.02 10.65
C ALA A 111 2.81 14.23 11.20
N ARG A 112 3.95 14.58 10.58
CA ARG A 112 4.78 15.72 11.00
C ARG A 112 4.08 17.05 10.79
N ALA A 113 3.43 17.24 9.63
CA ALA A 113 2.76 18.49 9.29
C ALA A 113 1.51 18.76 10.13
N ALA A 114 0.74 17.72 10.45
CA ALA A 114 -0.50 17.81 11.21
C ALA A 114 -0.33 17.61 12.72
N GLY A 115 0.86 17.19 13.17
CA GLY A 115 1.12 16.86 14.58
C GLY A 115 0.43 15.56 15.05
N PHE A 116 0.00 14.70 14.13
CA PHE A 116 -0.69 13.45 14.44
C PHE A 116 0.30 12.36 14.85
N SER A 117 -0.16 11.42 15.68
CA SER A 117 0.59 10.21 16.01
C SER A 117 0.55 9.21 14.85
N GLY A 118 1.54 8.29 14.81
CA GLY A 118 1.59 7.21 13.82
C GLY A 118 0.30 6.38 13.75
N PRO A 119 -0.23 5.90 14.88
CA PRO A 119 -1.53 5.23 14.93
C PRO A 119 -2.66 6.00 14.26
N SER A 120 -2.78 7.28 14.59
CA SER A 120 -3.83 8.14 14.02
C SER A 120 -3.71 8.31 12.51
N VAL A 121 -2.48 8.47 12.00
CA VAL A 121 -2.23 8.59 10.55
C VAL A 121 -2.52 7.28 9.83
N VAL A 122 -2.13 6.14 10.39
CA VAL A 122 -2.41 4.82 9.80
C VAL A 122 -3.91 4.56 9.73
N ALA A 123 -4.67 4.90 10.78
CA ALA A 123 -6.12 4.80 10.77
C ALA A 123 -6.77 5.68 9.70
N GLN A 124 -6.32 6.94 9.54
CA GLN A 124 -6.82 7.84 8.50
C GLN A 124 -6.41 7.39 7.09
N ALA A 125 -5.23 6.81 6.95
CA ALA A 125 -4.73 6.31 5.69
C ALA A 125 -5.62 5.18 5.12
N ALA A 126 -6.27 4.40 5.97
CA ALA A 126 -7.25 3.40 5.54
C ALA A 126 -8.41 4.03 4.74
N SER A 127 -8.95 5.15 5.23
CA SER A 127 -10.03 5.87 4.55
C SER A 127 -9.59 6.46 3.21
N VAL A 128 -8.37 6.99 3.15
CA VAL A 128 -7.79 7.54 1.92
C VAL A 128 -7.54 6.43 0.90
N ASN A 129 -6.96 5.32 1.32
CA ASN A 129 -6.70 4.16 0.46
C ASN A 129 -8.00 3.60 -0.12
N LEU A 130 -9.03 3.47 0.71
CA LEU A 130 -10.34 3.00 0.29
C LEU A 130 -10.99 3.96 -0.73
N LEU A 131 -10.90 5.28 -0.49
CA LEU A 131 -11.39 6.28 -1.43
C LEU A 131 -10.67 6.21 -2.78
N LEU A 132 -9.33 6.09 -2.76
CA LEU A 132 -8.53 5.89 -3.96
C LEU A 132 -8.92 4.60 -4.68
N LEU A 133 -9.10 3.51 -3.96
CA LEU A 133 -9.48 2.22 -4.53
C LEU A 133 -10.86 2.30 -5.22
N LEU A 134 -11.87 2.82 -4.53
CA LEU A 134 -13.22 2.98 -5.07
C LEU A 134 -13.22 3.91 -6.29
N THR A 135 -12.55 5.06 -6.21
CA THR A 135 -12.45 5.97 -7.38
C THR A 135 -11.71 5.32 -8.55
N GLY A 136 -10.68 4.52 -8.27
CA GLY A 136 -9.95 3.72 -9.26
C GLY A 136 -10.85 2.70 -9.97
N ILE A 137 -11.60 1.90 -9.21
CA ILE A 137 -12.58 0.94 -9.74
C ILE A 137 -13.61 1.64 -10.63
N GLY A 138 -14.22 2.72 -10.13
CA GLY A 138 -15.24 3.45 -10.88
C GLY A 138 -14.71 4.08 -12.18
N ARG A 139 -13.46 4.56 -12.19
CA ARG A 139 -12.83 5.11 -13.40
C ARG A 139 -12.42 4.04 -14.40
N LEU A 140 -11.88 2.92 -13.91
CA LEU A 140 -11.44 1.81 -14.76
C LEU A 140 -12.64 1.12 -15.42
N THR A 141 -13.69 0.83 -14.68
CA THR A 141 -14.89 0.20 -15.22
C THR A 141 -15.54 1.06 -16.30
N ARG A 142 -15.63 2.39 -16.10
CA ARG A 142 -16.13 3.32 -17.12
C ARG A 142 -15.24 3.38 -18.37
N LEU A 143 -13.95 3.08 -18.25
CA LEU A 143 -13.03 2.99 -19.40
C LEU A 143 -13.25 1.72 -20.21
N LEU A 144 -13.62 0.62 -19.54
CA LEU A 144 -13.75 -0.72 -20.15
C LEU A 144 -15.17 -1.03 -20.65
N THR A 145 -16.19 -0.53 -19.94
CA THR A 145 -17.61 -0.84 -20.27
C THR A 145 -18.51 0.38 -20.04
N PRO A 146 -19.52 0.58 -20.91
CA PRO A 146 -20.53 1.62 -20.72
C PRO A 146 -21.60 1.23 -19.68
N ASN A 147 -21.66 -0.03 -19.23
CA ASN A 147 -22.68 -0.50 -18.29
C ASN A 147 -22.46 0.07 -16.89
N ARG A 148 -23.43 0.85 -16.42
CA ARG A 148 -23.41 1.54 -15.11
C ARG A 148 -23.46 0.62 -13.88
N TRP A 149 -23.85 -0.64 -14.05
CA TRP A 149 -23.98 -1.61 -12.96
C TRP A 149 -22.70 -2.39 -12.68
N VAL A 150 -21.80 -2.50 -13.67
CA VAL A 150 -20.54 -3.24 -13.52
C VAL A 150 -19.71 -2.74 -12.33
N PRO A 151 -19.50 -1.41 -12.12
CA PRO A 151 -18.76 -0.96 -10.94
C PRO A 151 -19.50 -1.25 -9.62
N VAL A 152 -20.84 -1.32 -9.63
CA VAL A 152 -21.63 -1.69 -8.43
C VAL A 152 -21.40 -3.16 -8.09
N LEU A 153 -21.42 -4.05 -9.06
CA LEU A 153 -21.16 -5.48 -8.84
C LEU A 153 -19.78 -5.75 -8.26
N LEU A 154 -18.78 -4.93 -8.59
CA LEU A 154 -17.43 -5.05 -8.04
C LEU A 154 -17.33 -4.61 -6.57
N LEU A 155 -18.32 -3.89 -6.04
CA LEU A 155 -18.34 -3.55 -4.60
C LEU A 155 -18.63 -4.78 -3.73
N VAL A 156 -19.36 -5.77 -4.26
CA VAL A 156 -19.72 -6.97 -3.50
C VAL A 156 -18.49 -7.79 -3.10
N PRO A 157 -17.65 -8.29 -4.04
CA PRO A 157 -16.46 -9.02 -3.64
C PRO A 157 -15.49 -8.15 -2.83
N LEU A 158 -15.40 -6.85 -3.12
CA LEU A 158 -14.59 -5.93 -2.33
C LEU A 158 -15.04 -5.90 -0.87
N ALA A 159 -16.34 -5.77 -0.62
CA ALA A 159 -16.90 -5.78 0.73
C ALA A 159 -16.66 -7.13 1.42
N LEU A 160 -16.92 -8.26 0.74
CA LEU A 160 -16.77 -9.61 1.30
C LEU A 160 -15.32 -9.92 1.68
N ILE A 161 -14.36 -9.61 0.81
CA ILE A 161 -12.93 -9.91 1.03
C ILE A 161 -12.39 -9.11 2.22
N HIS A 162 -12.82 -7.87 2.39
CA HIS A 162 -12.23 -6.95 3.34
C HIS A 162 -13.04 -6.76 4.63
N TRP A 163 -14.26 -7.28 4.69
CA TRP A 163 -15.06 -7.27 5.92
C TRP A 163 -14.40 -8.08 7.03
N ALA A 164 -13.69 -9.14 6.65
CA ALA A 164 -13.04 -10.04 7.60
C ALA A 164 -11.82 -9.43 8.30
N ASP A 165 -11.16 -8.43 7.69
CA ASP A 165 -9.93 -7.84 8.22
C ASP A 165 -9.85 -6.32 7.90
N PRO A 166 -10.44 -5.47 8.74
CA PRO A 166 -10.45 -4.02 8.55
C PRO A 166 -9.04 -3.37 8.56
N ALA A 167 -8.06 -3.98 9.23
CA ALA A 167 -6.69 -3.45 9.31
C ALA A 167 -5.98 -3.44 7.95
N ARG A 168 -6.40 -4.29 7.01
CA ARG A 168 -5.82 -4.32 5.64
C ARG A 168 -6.02 -3.05 4.83
N TRP A 169 -7.00 -2.22 5.18
CA TRP A 169 -7.22 -0.97 4.45
C TRP A 169 -6.07 0.04 4.59
N SER A 170 -5.36 0.01 5.70
CA SER A 170 -4.16 0.85 5.92
C SER A 170 -2.91 0.28 5.29
N ALA A 171 -2.93 -0.98 4.82
CA ALA A 171 -1.75 -1.67 4.31
C ALA A 171 -1.19 -1.00 3.03
N PRO A 172 0.15 -1.00 2.87
CA PRO A 172 0.81 -0.51 1.66
C PRO A 172 0.35 -1.21 0.38
N SER A 173 -0.02 -2.50 0.47
CA SER A 173 -0.56 -3.28 -0.65
C SER A 173 -1.88 -2.72 -1.17
N THR A 174 -2.79 -2.28 -0.30
CA THR A 174 -4.06 -1.67 -0.69
C THR A 174 -3.85 -0.34 -1.42
N PHE A 175 -2.94 0.49 -0.91
CA PHE A 175 -2.53 1.72 -1.60
C PHE A 175 -1.94 1.42 -2.99
N ALA A 176 -1.04 0.45 -3.09
CA ALA A 176 -0.41 0.06 -4.35
C ALA A 176 -1.44 -0.42 -5.38
N VAL A 177 -2.44 -1.23 -4.96
CA VAL A 177 -3.55 -1.66 -5.82
C VAL A 177 -4.38 -0.46 -6.27
N ALA A 178 -4.73 0.45 -5.37
CA ALA A 178 -5.50 1.65 -5.70
C ALA A 178 -4.78 2.52 -6.73
N VAL A 179 -3.48 2.79 -6.54
CA VAL A 179 -2.66 3.53 -7.51
C VAL A 179 -2.56 2.79 -8.84
N THR A 180 -2.46 1.46 -8.84
CA THR A 180 -2.42 0.63 -10.05
C THR A 180 -3.68 0.80 -10.89
N LEU A 181 -4.88 0.84 -10.30
CA LEU A 181 -6.11 1.08 -11.03
C LEU A 181 -6.11 2.45 -11.71
N HIS A 182 -5.63 3.48 -11.05
CA HIS A 182 -5.47 4.82 -11.64
C HIS A 182 -4.42 4.83 -12.76
N LEU A 183 -3.32 4.11 -12.57
CA LEU A 183 -2.28 3.93 -13.57
C LEU A 183 -2.84 3.27 -14.84
N TRP A 184 -3.64 2.22 -14.70
CA TRP A 184 -4.32 1.58 -15.84
C TRP A 184 -5.29 2.51 -16.57
N VAL A 185 -6.06 3.32 -15.82
CA VAL A 185 -6.93 4.34 -16.43
C VAL A 185 -6.12 5.36 -17.22
N TRP A 186 -5.01 5.84 -16.65
CA TRP A 186 -4.15 6.82 -17.32
C TRP A 186 -3.51 6.21 -18.56
N THR A 187 -2.94 5.01 -18.46
CA THR A 187 -2.34 4.25 -19.57
C THR A 187 -3.35 4.01 -20.69
N GLY A 188 -4.56 3.55 -20.36
CA GLY A 188 -5.62 3.30 -21.35
C GLY A 188 -6.06 4.57 -22.10
N ARG A 189 -6.13 5.70 -21.39
CA ARG A 189 -6.43 7.01 -22.01
C ARG A 189 -5.27 7.51 -22.87
N ALA A 190 -4.02 7.36 -22.42
CA ALA A 190 -2.84 7.71 -23.19
C ALA A 190 -2.74 6.88 -24.46
N ALA A 191 -2.94 5.57 -24.39
CA ALA A 191 -2.95 4.66 -25.52
C ALA A 191 -4.07 5.01 -26.55
N ALA A 192 -5.28 5.32 -26.07
CA ALA A 192 -6.38 5.73 -26.93
C ALA A 192 -6.11 7.05 -27.69
N ARG A 193 -5.42 8.00 -27.02
CA ARG A 193 -4.99 9.25 -27.68
C ARG A 193 -3.93 9.02 -28.76
N MET A 194 -3.04 8.05 -28.55
CA MET A 194 -2.01 7.70 -29.53
C MET A 194 -2.59 7.00 -30.77
N ALA A 195 -3.69 6.28 -30.62
CA ALA A 195 -4.38 5.58 -31.72
C ALA A 195 -5.14 6.53 -32.66
N ARG A 196 -5.45 7.78 -32.27
CA ARG A 196 -6.18 8.77 -33.09
C ARG A 196 -5.18 9.66 -33.82
N PRO A 197 -5.00 9.56 -35.17
CA PRO A 197 -4.21 10.49 -35.93
C PRO A 197 -4.94 11.83 -36.10
N GLY A 198 -4.23 12.94 -35.98
CA GLY A 198 -4.65 14.24 -36.52
C GLY A 198 -5.35 15.21 -35.59
N ASP A 199 -5.22 15.09 -34.26
CA ASP A 199 -5.74 16.11 -33.33
C ASP A 199 -4.57 16.97 -32.74
N PRO A 200 -4.11 18.02 -33.46
CA PRO A 200 -3.08 18.92 -32.98
C PRO A 200 -3.72 20.00 -32.13
N ARG A 201 -4.31 19.67 -30.95
CA ARG A 201 -4.79 20.71 -30.05
C ARG A 201 -3.60 21.38 -29.38
N PRO A 202 -3.40 22.70 -29.56
CA PRO A 202 -2.36 23.47 -28.87
C PRO A 202 -2.60 23.42 -27.35
N GLY A 203 -1.55 23.25 -26.56
CA GLY A 203 -1.61 23.23 -25.09
C GLY A 203 -1.59 21.85 -24.42
N ARG A 204 -1.41 20.77 -25.16
CA ARG A 204 -1.33 19.41 -24.60
C ARG A 204 0.08 19.10 -24.07
N THR A 205 0.13 18.50 -22.86
CA THR A 205 1.39 18.00 -22.28
C THR A 205 2.17 17.16 -23.28
N PRO A 206 3.50 17.33 -23.35
CA PRO A 206 4.34 16.53 -24.22
C PRO A 206 4.07 15.04 -23.97
N ARG A 207 3.93 14.26 -25.03
CA ARG A 207 3.66 12.81 -24.93
C ARG A 207 4.71 12.05 -24.11
N TRP A 208 5.93 12.62 -24.00
CA TRP A 208 7.01 12.11 -23.14
C TRP A 208 6.74 12.35 -21.65
N ALA A 209 6.12 13.47 -21.28
CA ALA A 209 5.75 13.73 -19.89
C ALA A 209 4.67 12.76 -19.38
N GLU A 210 3.74 12.34 -20.26
CA GLU A 210 2.77 11.28 -19.92
C GLU A 210 3.49 9.94 -19.67
N ALA A 211 4.44 9.57 -20.53
CA ALA A 211 5.22 8.35 -20.38
C ALA A 211 6.09 8.38 -19.11
N ALA A 212 6.74 9.52 -18.84
CA ALA A 212 7.50 9.74 -17.61
C ALA A 212 6.62 9.59 -16.38
N GLY A 213 5.45 10.23 -16.35
CA GLY A 213 4.52 10.14 -15.22
C GLY A 213 4.03 8.71 -14.96
N ILE A 214 3.73 7.96 -16.02
CA ILE A 214 3.36 6.53 -15.92
C ILE A 214 4.55 5.74 -15.35
N GLY A 215 5.78 5.99 -15.83
CA GLY A 215 6.98 5.34 -15.34
C GLY A 215 7.25 5.66 -13.87
N VAL A 216 7.16 6.92 -13.47
CA VAL A 216 7.33 7.34 -12.07
C VAL A 216 6.30 6.62 -11.17
N LEU A 217 5.01 6.61 -11.55
CA LEU A 217 3.99 5.89 -10.77
C LEU A 217 4.26 4.39 -10.68
N LEU A 218 4.71 3.77 -11.78
CA LEU A 218 5.07 2.34 -11.76
C LEU A 218 6.27 2.09 -10.83
N GLY A 219 7.28 2.96 -10.83
CA GLY A 219 8.40 2.91 -9.91
C GLY A 219 7.98 3.08 -8.45
N LEU A 220 7.07 4.01 -8.17
CA LEU A 220 6.50 4.18 -6.83
C LEU A 220 5.72 2.93 -6.38
N VAL A 221 4.89 2.34 -7.25
CA VAL A 221 4.19 1.08 -6.93
C VAL A 221 5.20 -0.05 -6.67
N LEU A 222 6.29 -0.11 -7.44
CA LEU A 222 7.37 -1.09 -7.23
C LEU A 222 8.02 -0.94 -5.85
N LEU A 223 8.29 0.29 -5.41
CA LEU A 223 8.86 0.56 -4.09
C LEU A 223 7.89 0.26 -2.95
N VAL A 224 6.58 0.48 -3.16
CA VAL A 224 5.57 0.21 -2.12
C VAL A 224 5.26 -1.28 -2.02
N HIS A 225 4.98 -1.95 -3.15
CA HIS A 225 4.56 -3.35 -3.15
C HIS A 225 4.90 -4.04 -4.48
N PRO A 226 6.06 -4.72 -4.60
CA PRO A 226 6.54 -5.31 -5.85
C PRO A 226 5.61 -6.32 -6.52
N PRO A 227 4.92 -7.22 -5.77
CA PRO A 227 3.98 -8.13 -6.43
C PRO A 227 2.89 -7.38 -7.19
N THR A 228 2.40 -6.26 -6.62
CA THR A 228 1.42 -5.39 -7.30
C THR A 228 2.02 -4.70 -8.52
N ALA A 229 3.30 -4.31 -8.47
CA ALA A 229 3.97 -3.66 -9.62
C ALA A 229 4.06 -4.58 -10.84
N ILE A 230 4.26 -5.88 -10.64
CA ILE A 230 4.24 -6.87 -11.71
C ILE A 230 2.85 -6.87 -12.38
N GLY A 231 1.79 -6.98 -11.58
CA GLY A 231 0.41 -6.90 -12.07
C GLY A 231 0.11 -5.56 -12.78
N ALA A 232 0.60 -4.46 -12.22
CA ALA A 232 0.48 -3.12 -12.80
C ALA A 232 1.12 -3.06 -14.19
N ALA A 233 2.35 -3.57 -14.34
CA ALA A 233 3.08 -3.60 -15.61
C ALA A 233 2.35 -4.47 -16.65
N ILE A 234 1.91 -5.67 -16.27
CA ILE A 234 1.16 -6.58 -17.16
C ILE A 234 -0.13 -5.90 -17.65
N GLY A 235 -0.90 -5.27 -16.76
CA GLY A 235 -2.13 -4.57 -17.13
C GLY A 235 -1.88 -3.37 -18.05
N CYS A 236 -0.81 -2.60 -17.81
CA CYS A 236 -0.39 -1.54 -18.71
C CYS A 236 -0.06 -2.08 -20.10
N LEU A 237 0.73 -3.14 -20.20
CA LEU A 237 1.10 -3.78 -21.47
C LEU A 237 -0.14 -4.29 -22.22
N ALA A 238 -1.07 -4.94 -21.53
CA ALA A 238 -2.31 -5.43 -22.10
C ALA A 238 -3.15 -4.28 -22.68
N LEU A 239 -3.33 -3.18 -21.92
CA LEU A 239 -4.09 -2.01 -22.38
C LEU A 239 -3.44 -1.34 -23.60
N ILE A 240 -2.11 -1.29 -23.65
CA ILE A 240 -1.36 -0.77 -24.78
C ILE A 240 -1.55 -1.68 -25.99
N ALA A 241 -1.35 -2.98 -25.85
CA ALA A 241 -1.47 -3.95 -26.93
C ALA A 241 -2.87 -3.92 -27.57
N ILE A 242 -3.93 -3.87 -26.75
CA ILE A 242 -5.32 -3.80 -27.23
C ILE A 242 -5.58 -2.50 -27.99
N ARG A 243 -5.03 -1.37 -27.56
CA ARG A 243 -5.33 -0.03 -28.10
C ARG A 243 -4.43 0.43 -29.23
N THR A 244 -3.20 -0.12 -29.37
CA THR A 244 -2.18 0.39 -30.31
C THR A 244 -1.78 -0.60 -31.41
N ARG A 245 -2.62 -1.60 -31.71
CA ARG A 245 -2.38 -2.68 -32.69
C ARG A 245 -1.74 -2.23 -34.02
N THR A 246 -1.95 -0.99 -34.46
CA THR A 246 -1.52 -0.49 -35.77
C THR A 246 -0.28 0.40 -35.78
N ARG A 247 0.25 0.79 -34.59
CA ARG A 247 1.39 1.73 -34.49
C ARG A 247 2.42 1.30 -33.44
N ILE A 248 3.12 0.21 -33.72
CA ILE A 248 4.03 -0.44 -32.73
C ILE A 248 5.29 0.40 -32.49
N ARG A 249 6.01 0.88 -33.52
CA ARG A 249 7.34 1.52 -33.36
C ARG A 249 7.39 2.75 -32.44
N PRO A 250 6.61 3.85 -32.66
CA PRO A 250 6.71 5.02 -31.79
C PRO A 250 6.20 4.76 -30.36
N THR A 251 5.36 3.73 -30.21
CA THR A 251 4.82 3.29 -28.95
C THR A 251 5.90 2.61 -28.09
N VAL A 252 6.71 1.73 -28.69
CA VAL A 252 7.77 0.98 -27.97
C VAL A 252 8.77 1.92 -27.29
N TRP A 253 9.28 2.93 -27.98
CA TRP A 253 10.26 3.86 -27.41
C TRP A 253 9.72 4.65 -26.22
N ARG A 254 8.45 5.04 -26.23
CA ARG A 254 7.83 5.75 -25.09
C ARG A 254 7.66 4.86 -23.89
N TRP A 255 7.30 3.61 -24.11
CA TRP A 255 7.16 2.65 -23.02
C TRP A 255 8.50 2.19 -22.48
N ALA A 256 9.50 2.05 -23.33
CA ALA A 256 10.89 1.87 -22.91
C ALA A 256 11.34 3.03 -22.01
N PHE A 257 11.04 4.27 -22.38
CA PHE A 257 11.30 5.44 -21.55
C PHE A 257 10.54 5.40 -20.21
N ALA A 258 9.27 4.99 -20.20
CA ALA A 258 8.53 4.82 -18.96
C ALA A 258 9.17 3.76 -18.04
N VAL A 259 9.67 2.65 -18.59
CA VAL A 259 10.41 1.64 -17.83
C VAL A 259 11.71 2.22 -17.27
N VAL A 260 12.46 2.97 -18.07
CA VAL A 260 13.67 3.65 -17.58
C VAL A 260 13.34 4.58 -16.42
N CYS A 261 12.27 5.39 -16.51
CA CYS A 261 11.85 6.25 -15.41
C CYS A 261 11.47 5.43 -14.15
N ALA A 262 10.78 4.30 -14.32
CA ALA A 262 10.41 3.44 -13.19
C ALA A 262 11.64 2.85 -12.49
N VAL A 263 12.61 2.34 -13.26
CA VAL A 263 13.87 1.81 -12.75
C VAL A 263 14.69 2.90 -12.07
N THR A 264 14.75 4.11 -12.66
CA THR A 264 15.46 5.25 -12.07
C THR A 264 14.87 5.64 -10.72
N VAL A 265 13.54 5.72 -10.61
CA VAL A 265 12.87 6.00 -9.33
C VAL A 265 13.19 4.94 -8.28
N ALA A 266 13.17 3.65 -8.68
CA ALA A 266 13.47 2.54 -7.77
C ALA A 266 14.95 2.52 -7.34
N ALA A 267 15.88 2.86 -8.23
CA ALA A 267 17.32 2.89 -7.95
C ALA A 267 17.74 4.10 -7.10
N LEU A 268 17.09 5.25 -7.30
CA LEU A 268 17.44 6.51 -6.61
C LEU A 268 16.64 6.71 -5.31
N TRP A 269 15.88 5.71 -4.85
CA TRP A 269 15.14 5.84 -3.61
C TRP A 269 16.09 5.98 -2.40
N PRO A 270 15.96 7.03 -1.56
CA PRO A 270 17.00 7.40 -0.59
C PRO A 270 17.14 6.43 0.59
N TYR A 271 16.10 5.65 0.93
CA TYR A 271 16.10 4.82 2.13
C TYR A 271 16.56 3.38 1.88
N TYR A 272 16.48 2.89 0.66
CA TYR A 272 16.95 1.57 0.25
C TYR A 272 17.00 1.44 -1.26
N ASN A 273 17.84 0.53 -1.77
CA ASN A 273 17.85 0.25 -3.19
C ASN A 273 16.71 -0.71 -3.54
N GLY A 274 15.66 -0.20 -4.20
CA GLY A 274 14.47 -0.97 -4.55
C GLY A 274 14.71 -2.11 -5.54
N LEU A 275 15.87 -2.16 -6.19
CA LEU A 275 16.24 -3.19 -7.15
C LEU A 275 17.01 -4.36 -6.50
N THR A 276 17.79 -4.06 -5.46
CA THR A 276 18.68 -5.03 -4.79
C THR A 276 18.22 -5.41 -3.39
N ALA A 277 17.22 -4.72 -2.84
CA ALA A 277 16.68 -5.05 -1.53
C ALA A 277 16.16 -6.50 -1.57
N GLU A 278 16.94 -7.41 -0.97
CA GLU A 278 16.46 -8.74 -0.65
C GLU A 278 15.26 -8.58 0.29
N ARG A 279 14.10 -8.61 -0.31
CA ARG A 279 12.88 -8.78 0.48
C ARG A 279 12.93 -10.21 0.96
N THR A 280 13.27 -10.37 2.22
CA THR A 280 13.03 -11.66 2.86
C THR A 280 11.63 -12.07 2.44
N PRO A 281 11.47 -13.19 1.71
CA PRO A 281 10.15 -13.75 1.48
C PRO A 281 9.48 -13.72 2.85
N ALA A 282 8.20 -13.51 2.89
CA ALA A 282 7.43 -13.68 4.13
C ALA A 282 7.50 -15.18 4.55
N GLU A 283 8.71 -15.67 4.77
CA GLU A 283 9.08 -16.91 5.43
C GLU A 283 8.70 -16.76 6.89
N GLY A 284 7.46 -16.95 7.10
CA GLY A 284 6.89 -16.84 8.43
C GLY A 284 5.42 -16.50 8.40
N ARG A 285 4.70 -16.75 7.29
CA ARG A 285 3.40 -17.34 7.48
C ARG A 285 3.63 -18.67 8.17
N THR A 286 4.07 -18.59 9.43
CA THR A 286 3.78 -19.66 10.34
C THR A 286 2.28 -19.87 10.20
N THR A 287 1.90 -20.98 9.60
CA THR A 287 0.60 -21.61 9.70
C THR A 287 0.34 -22.03 11.15
N GLY A 288 0.77 -21.20 12.10
CA GLY A 288 0.21 -21.20 13.43
C GLY A 288 -1.25 -20.78 13.28
N PRO A 289 -2.17 -21.39 13.99
CA PRO A 289 -3.56 -20.97 14.00
C PRO A 289 -3.56 -19.45 14.19
N PRO A 290 -4.37 -18.71 13.42
CA PRO A 290 -4.40 -17.27 13.55
C PRO A 290 -4.69 -16.97 15.02
N ALA A 291 -3.74 -16.30 15.67
CA ALA A 291 -3.95 -15.75 17.01
C ALA A 291 -5.11 -14.72 17.02
N ALA A 292 -5.88 -14.71 15.96
CA ALA A 292 -7.00 -13.81 15.68
C ALA A 292 -8.29 -14.18 16.41
N GLU A 293 -8.43 -15.39 16.95
CA GLU A 293 -9.71 -15.76 17.59
C GLU A 293 -9.90 -15.14 18.97
N GLY A 294 -8.83 -14.65 19.63
CA GLY A 294 -8.95 -13.98 20.93
C GLY A 294 -8.99 -12.44 20.89
N VAL A 295 -8.65 -11.80 19.77
CA VAL A 295 -8.38 -10.34 19.70
C VAL A 295 -9.61 -9.51 19.27
N ARG A 296 -10.75 -10.13 18.99
CA ARG A 296 -11.99 -9.42 18.60
C ARG A 296 -12.71 -8.67 19.73
N ALA A 297 -12.17 -8.65 20.94
CA ALA A 297 -12.78 -7.93 22.04
C ALA A 297 -12.28 -6.50 22.13
N ALA A 298 -13.15 -5.56 21.81
CA ALA A 298 -13.21 -4.15 22.19
C ALA A 298 -11.94 -3.49 22.75
N GLY A 299 -11.31 -2.65 21.94
CA GLY A 299 -10.21 -1.76 22.34
C GLY A 299 -8.84 -2.28 21.96
N GLU A 300 -7.89 -1.37 21.89
CA GLU A 300 -6.49 -1.68 21.61
C GLU A 300 -5.94 -2.56 22.75
N PRO A 301 -5.46 -3.78 22.48
CA PRO A 301 -5.15 -4.76 23.52
C PRO A 301 -4.04 -4.31 24.47
N TYR A 302 -3.19 -3.35 24.04
CA TYR A 302 -2.05 -2.82 24.82
C TYR A 302 -2.16 -1.33 25.14
N ALA A 303 -3.33 -0.69 24.98
CA ALA A 303 -3.53 0.73 25.34
C ALA A 303 -3.16 1.02 26.79
N TRP A 304 -3.39 0.05 27.70
CA TRP A 304 -3.01 0.13 29.09
C TRP A 304 -1.47 0.23 29.30
N ALA A 305 -0.67 -0.40 28.45
CA ALA A 305 0.78 -0.38 28.53
C ALA A 305 1.37 0.86 27.81
N THR A 306 0.84 1.19 26.64
CA THR A 306 1.32 2.34 25.84
C THR A 306 1.12 3.68 26.54
N ALA A 307 0.16 3.78 27.48
CA ALA A 307 -0.03 4.97 28.31
C ALA A 307 1.14 5.27 29.26
N TYR A 308 1.93 4.27 29.62
CA TYR A 308 3.05 4.41 30.56
C TYR A 308 4.41 4.51 29.88
N VAL A 309 4.56 3.88 28.72
CA VAL A 309 5.85 3.80 28.02
C VAL A 309 6.05 5.02 27.11
N PRO A 310 7.00 5.92 27.43
CA PRO A 310 7.27 7.08 26.60
C PRO A 310 7.84 6.69 25.22
N PRO A 311 7.58 7.48 24.18
CA PRO A 311 8.25 7.32 22.91
C PRO A 311 9.77 7.41 23.03
N GLY A 312 10.49 6.55 22.32
CA GLY A 312 11.96 6.52 22.33
C GLY A 312 12.57 5.63 23.41
N GLU A 313 11.79 5.10 24.36
CA GLU A 313 12.31 4.18 25.37
C GLU A 313 12.28 2.72 24.90
N VAL A 314 13.22 1.90 25.41
CA VAL A 314 13.40 0.50 25.01
C VAL A 314 12.62 -0.42 25.94
N VAL A 315 11.78 -1.27 25.32
CA VAL A 315 10.97 -2.29 26.00
C VAL A 315 11.51 -3.69 25.68
N LEU A 316 11.66 -4.53 26.69
CA LEU A 316 11.96 -5.94 26.53
C LEU A 316 10.65 -6.75 26.69
N THR A 317 10.32 -7.53 25.70
CA THR A 317 9.17 -8.46 25.69
C THR A 317 9.40 -9.54 24.65
N ASP A 318 8.73 -10.68 24.79
CA ASP A 318 8.62 -11.75 23.77
C ASP A 318 7.23 -11.83 23.14
N SER A 319 6.29 -11.02 23.64
CA SER A 319 4.93 -10.92 23.10
C SER A 319 4.93 -10.15 21.78
N ARG A 320 4.82 -10.85 20.64
CA ARG A 320 4.76 -10.21 19.32
C ARG A 320 3.66 -9.14 19.20
N PRO A 321 2.41 -9.37 19.64
CA PRO A 321 1.38 -8.33 19.57
C PRO A 321 1.76 -7.08 20.36
N ALA A 322 2.40 -7.25 21.53
CA ALA A 322 2.89 -6.13 22.34
C ALA A 322 4.01 -5.35 21.65
N MET A 323 4.96 -6.06 21.00
CA MET A 323 6.03 -5.41 20.24
C MET A 323 5.48 -4.45 19.19
N TYR A 324 4.48 -4.88 18.41
CA TYR A 324 3.85 -4.03 17.39
C TYR A 324 3.10 -2.85 17.99
N ALA A 325 2.31 -3.08 19.03
CA ALA A 325 1.54 -2.03 19.68
C ALA A 325 2.46 -0.96 20.28
N LEU A 326 3.46 -1.37 21.07
CA LEU A 326 4.41 -0.45 21.71
C LEU A 326 5.26 0.32 20.69
N ALA A 327 5.78 -0.37 19.66
CA ALA A 327 6.53 0.29 18.61
C ALA A 327 5.66 1.26 17.81
N GLY A 328 4.41 0.92 17.54
CA GLY A 328 3.44 1.79 16.88
C GLY A 328 3.16 3.10 17.63
N HIS A 329 3.33 3.09 18.95
CA HIS A 329 3.25 4.30 19.80
C HIS A 329 4.61 4.99 20.04
N GLY A 330 5.65 4.57 19.33
CA GLY A 330 6.93 5.24 19.32
C GLY A 330 7.98 4.65 20.26
N ALA A 331 7.67 3.64 21.07
CA ALA A 331 8.67 2.92 21.85
C ALA A 331 9.59 2.09 20.92
N TYR A 332 10.73 1.67 21.44
CA TYR A 332 11.59 0.68 20.80
C TYR A 332 11.42 -0.67 21.48
N VAL A 333 11.61 -1.75 20.73
CA VAL A 333 11.68 -3.10 21.29
C VAL A 333 13.10 -3.64 21.16
N LEU A 334 13.53 -4.43 22.14
CA LEU A 334 14.88 -4.96 22.14
C LEU A 334 15.14 -5.89 20.96
N ALA A 335 14.23 -6.78 20.65
CA ALA A 335 14.32 -7.68 19.50
C ALA A 335 13.16 -7.47 18.55
N ASP A 336 13.44 -7.56 17.27
CA ASP A 336 12.45 -7.36 16.21
C ASP A 336 11.49 -8.54 16.11
N ALA A 337 10.19 -8.25 15.95
CA ALA A 337 9.16 -9.27 15.77
C ALA A 337 9.23 -9.96 14.39
N LEU A 338 9.74 -9.25 13.38
CA LEU A 338 9.92 -9.75 12.00
C LEU A 338 11.37 -9.51 11.56
N PRO A 339 11.93 -10.44 10.77
CA PRO A 339 13.23 -10.22 10.16
C PRO A 339 13.14 -9.05 9.16
N ASP A 340 13.93 -8.01 9.36
CA ASP A 340 14.17 -6.97 8.37
C ASP A 340 15.49 -7.24 7.66
N ALA A 341 15.49 -7.19 6.33
CA ALA A 341 16.68 -7.41 5.52
C ALA A 341 17.77 -6.35 5.75
N GLY A 342 17.38 -5.14 6.18
CA GLY A 342 18.33 -4.08 6.53
C GLY A 342 19.08 -4.31 7.83
N LEU A 343 18.61 -5.21 8.69
CA LEU A 343 19.26 -5.54 9.96
C LEU A 343 20.21 -6.73 9.79
N ALA A 344 21.48 -6.53 10.16
CA ALA A 344 22.48 -7.60 10.11
C ALA A 344 22.00 -8.83 10.90
N THR A 345 22.10 -10.00 10.27
CA THR A 345 21.63 -11.27 10.85
C THR A 345 22.29 -11.56 12.21
N THR A 346 23.55 -11.17 12.41
CA THR A 346 24.29 -11.29 13.65
C THR A 346 23.67 -10.46 14.77
N GLU A 347 23.42 -9.17 14.54
CA GLU A 347 22.78 -8.25 15.50
C GLU A 347 21.39 -8.75 15.89
N ARG A 348 20.57 -9.13 14.91
CA ARG A 348 19.25 -9.70 15.18
C ARG A 348 19.32 -10.94 16.06
N ARG A 349 20.23 -11.87 15.78
CA ARG A 349 20.43 -13.07 16.61
C ARG A 349 20.91 -12.76 18.00
N GLU A 350 21.82 -11.80 18.17
CA GLU A 350 22.31 -11.35 19.47
C GLU A 350 21.18 -10.76 20.31
N ARG A 351 20.38 -9.86 19.75
CA ARG A 351 19.23 -9.26 20.43
C ARG A 351 18.17 -10.31 20.81
N SER A 352 17.85 -11.22 19.91
CA SER A 352 16.90 -12.32 20.20
C SER A 352 17.43 -13.24 21.31
N ARG A 353 18.74 -13.55 21.32
CA ARG A 353 19.37 -14.32 22.38
C ARG A 353 19.38 -13.55 23.71
N ALA A 354 19.58 -12.24 23.68
CA ALA A 354 19.53 -11.39 24.86
C ALA A 354 18.14 -11.40 25.49
N VAL A 355 17.05 -11.28 24.67
CA VAL A 355 15.67 -11.41 25.17
C VAL A 355 15.44 -12.77 25.79
N ALA A 356 15.79 -13.85 25.10
CA ALA A 356 15.62 -15.21 25.62
C ALA A 356 16.41 -15.43 26.93
N ALA A 357 17.66 -14.97 26.98
CA ALA A 357 18.47 -15.08 28.19
C ALA A 357 17.93 -14.23 29.34
N TYR A 358 17.37 -13.05 29.07
CA TYR A 358 16.78 -12.19 30.11
C TYR A 358 15.54 -12.83 30.74
N LEU A 359 14.71 -13.46 29.91
CA LEU A 359 13.43 -14.08 30.34
C LEU A 359 13.61 -15.47 30.95
N ASP A 360 14.78 -16.11 30.74
CA ASP A 360 15.07 -17.40 31.35
C ASP A 360 15.21 -17.26 32.88
N THR A 361 14.44 -18.08 33.61
CA THR A 361 14.41 -18.08 35.08
C THR A 361 15.74 -18.48 35.70
N SER A 362 16.58 -19.25 35.00
CA SER A 362 17.90 -19.69 35.45
C SER A 362 18.99 -18.62 35.33
N THR A 363 18.72 -17.53 34.59
CA THR A 363 19.73 -16.48 34.36
C THR A 363 19.98 -15.66 35.61
N PRO A 364 21.26 -15.54 36.06
CA PRO A 364 21.64 -14.74 37.23
C PRO A 364 21.30 -13.24 37.03
N GLN A 365 20.95 -12.57 38.14
CA GLN A 365 20.57 -11.15 38.08
C GLN A 365 21.67 -10.27 37.45
N ALA A 366 22.95 -10.49 37.80
CA ALA A 366 24.07 -9.74 37.21
C ALA A 366 24.13 -9.79 35.69
N ARG A 367 23.73 -10.94 35.06
CA ARG A 367 23.64 -11.05 33.62
C ARG A 367 22.44 -10.29 33.05
N ARG A 368 21.33 -10.27 33.76
CA ARG A 368 20.14 -9.46 33.39
C ARG A 368 20.48 -7.97 33.43
N ASP A 369 21.19 -7.54 34.49
CA ASP A 369 21.66 -6.15 34.65
C ASP A 369 22.60 -5.77 33.48
N GLY A 370 23.52 -6.67 33.12
CA GLY A 370 24.36 -6.47 31.94
C GLY A 370 23.58 -6.33 30.61
N ILE A 371 22.49 -7.07 30.42
CA ILE A 371 21.62 -6.94 29.23
C ILE A 371 20.91 -5.59 29.27
N THR A 372 20.30 -5.21 30.38
CA THR A 372 19.59 -3.92 30.50
C THR A 372 20.49 -2.73 30.27
N ALA A 373 21.72 -2.76 30.85
CA ALA A 373 22.71 -1.72 30.65
C ALA A 373 23.20 -1.64 29.20
N ARG A 374 23.52 -2.79 28.58
CA ARG A 374 24.02 -2.85 27.20
C ARG A 374 23.01 -2.30 26.17
N TYR A 375 21.72 -2.60 26.34
CA TYR A 375 20.68 -2.26 25.37
C TYR A 375 19.77 -1.12 25.82
N GLY A 376 20.07 -0.46 26.93
CA GLY A 376 19.27 0.66 27.44
C GLY A 376 17.84 0.29 27.80
N VAL A 377 17.57 -0.97 28.18
CA VAL A 377 16.24 -1.44 28.51
C VAL A 377 15.75 -0.78 29.80
N ARG A 378 14.63 -0.08 29.71
CA ARG A 378 13.98 0.58 30.86
C ARG A 378 12.64 -0.01 31.22
N TRP A 379 12.03 -0.75 30.32
CA TRP A 379 10.71 -1.30 30.46
C TRP A 379 10.69 -2.79 30.18
N LEU A 380 9.90 -3.51 30.95
CA LEU A 380 9.65 -4.93 30.79
C LEU A 380 8.15 -5.12 30.62
N LEU A 381 7.73 -5.80 29.55
CA LEU A 381 6.39 -6.33 29.45
C LEU A 381 6.47 -7.85 29.55
N LEU A 382 6.06 -8.38 30.69
CA LEU A 382 6.22 -9.76 31.08
C LEU A 382 4.88 -10.47 31.04
N THR A 383 4.87 -11.74 30.59
CA THR A 383 3.71 -12.62 30.72
C THR A 383 3.59 -13.10 32.17
N ARG A 384 2.42 -13.62 32.54
CA ARG A 384 2.14 -14.17 33.89
C ARG A 384 3.06 -15.31 34.32
N PHE A 385 3.75 -15.95 33.37
CA PHE A 385 4.67 -17.06 33.64
C PHE A 385 6.13 -16.64 33.77
N GLN A 386 6.45 -15.39 33.53
CA GLN A 386 7.79 -14.86 33.59
C GLN A 386 8.06 -14.23 34.96
N ARG A 387 9.25 -14.46 35.48
CA ARG A 387 9.63 -13.95 36.79
C ARG A 387 9.97 -12.46 36.71
N LEU A 388 9.39 -11.68 37.61
CA LEU A 388 9.78 -10.27 37.78
C LEU A 388 11.17 -10.20 38.38
N PRO A 389 12.11 -9.45 37.76
CA PRO A 389 13.44 -9.20 38.34
C PRO A 389 13.38 -8.36 39.62
N GLU A 390 14.37 -8.55 40.51
CA GLU A 390 14.41 -7.87 41.83
C GLU A 390 14.56 -6.33 41.72
N ASN A 391 15.20 -5.86 40.64
CA ASN A 391 15.40 -4.45 40.34
C ASN A 391 14.28 -3.80 39.51
N ALA A 392 13.13 -4.46 39.34
CA ALA A 392 12.03 -3.96 38.59
C ALA A 392 10.80 -3.67 39.44
N THR A 393 10.15 -2.54 39.19
CA THR A 393 8.92 -2.12 39.88
C THR A 393 7.73 -2.26 38.97
N VAL A 394 6.71 -2.96 39.40
CA VAL A 394 5.44 -3.12 38.67
C VAL A 394 4.68 -1.79 38.65
N LEU A 395 4.29 -1.32 37.48
CA LEU A 395 3.53 -0.08 37.31
C LEU A 395 2.10 -0.33 36.87
N ALA A 396 1.88 -1.37 36.05
CA ALA A 396 0.56 -1.71 35.56
C ALA A 396 0.47 -3.22 35.26
N PHE A 397 -0.73 -3.74 35.18
CA PHE A 397 -1.00 -5.11 34.75
C PHE A 397 -2.28 -5.18 33.92
N SER A 398 -2.34 -6.15 33.04
CA SER A 398 -3.54 -6.43 32.26
C SER A 398 -4.41 -7.44 33.01
N PRO A 399 -5.62 -7.09 33.46
CA PRO A 399 -6.52 -8.03 34.11
C PRO A 399 -7.03 -9.13 33.17
N ARG A 400 -6.93 -8.91 31.84
CA ARG A 400 -7.39 -9.86 30.80
C ARG A 400 -6.35 -10.93 30.48
N THR A 401 -5.07 -10.52 30.32
CA THR A 401 -4.00 -11.43 29.89
C THR A 401 -3.09 -11.84 31.05
N GLY A 402 -3.13 -11.13 32.16
CA GLY A 402 -2.21 -11.31 33.28
C GLY A 402 -0.77 -10.82 32.97
N GLU A 403 -0.60 -10.07 31.87
CA GLU A 403 0.69 -9.44 31.54
C GLU A 403 0.97 -8.28 32.48
N VAL A 404 2.23 -8.09 32.79
CA VAL A 404 2.72 -7.10 33.75
C VAL A 404 3.67 -6.13 33.06
N LEU A 405 3.42 -4.83 33.20
CA LEU A 405 4.35 -3.79 32.81
C LEU A 405 5.17 -3.36 34.03
N ALA A 406 6.48 -3.49 33.94
CA ALA A 406 7.40 -3.09 34.99
C ALA A 406 8.47 -2.13 34.46
N ARG A 407 8.95 -1.27 35.32
CA ARG A 407 10.09 -0.36 35.06
C ARG A 407 11.33 -0.88 35.78
N VAL A 408 12.42 -0.97 35.01
CA VAL A 408 13.73 -1.36 35.56
C VAL A 408 14.36 -0.14 36.20
N ALA A 409 14.89 -0.29 37.42
CA ALA A 409 15.68 0.76 38.07
C ALA A 409 16.92 1.06 37.22
N ALA A 410 17.26 2.36 37.07
CA ALA A 410 18.49 2.72 36.39
C ALA A 410 19.66 2.16 37.19
N THR A 411 20.45 1.27 36.60
CA THR A 411 21.75 0.91 37.16
C THR A 411 22.65 2.14 37.04
N GLY A 412 22.92 2.81 38.16
CA GLY A 412 23.79 3.97 38.24
C GLY A 412 25.23 3.65 37.83
#